data_0175ff68aa4dfa1c8042fadb5d701549
#
_entry.id   0175ff68aa4dfa1c8042fadb5d701549
#
_cell.length_a   1.000
_cell.length_b   1.000
_cell.length_c   1.000
_cell.angle_alpha   90.00
_cell.angle_beta   90.00
_cell.angle_gamma   90.00
#
_symmetry.space_group_name_H-M   'P 1'
#
loop_
_entity.id
_entity.type
_entity.pdbx_description
1 polymer ?
#
loop_
_entity_poly.entity_id
_entity_poly.type
_entity_poly.pdbx_seq_one_letter_code
_entity_poly.pdbx_strand_id
1 'polypeptide(L)'
;MISFFVIFELKKMKGVIHHIEIYVSDLENTIEFWSWLLKELGYVISQQFDGGISYKLNDSYIVFVQTEKEFLNDGYHRKRTGLNHLAFHVNTKVEVDWFTEELKKKNVNILYEDKHPHAGGKDYCAVFFEDPDRIKVELVASEN
;
A
#
# COMPACT_ATOMS: atom_id res chain seq x y z
N MET A 1 -40.37 -26.11 34.25
CA MET A 1 -40.12 -25.16 33.16
C MET A 1 -38.67 -24.68 33.29
N ILE A 2 -37.78 -25.28 32.51
CA ILE A 2 -36.35 -24.92 32.51
C ILE A 2 -36.18 -23.89 31.39
N SER A 3 -35.95 -22.63 31.80
CA SER A 3 -35.66 -21.55 30.86
C SER A 3 -34.26 -21.71 30.33
N PHE A 4 -34.12 -22.13 29.09
CA PHE A 4 -32.86 -22.10 28.36
C PHE A 4 -32.55 -20.64 27.97
N PHE A 5 -31.82 -19.92 28.79
CA PHE A 5 -31.11 -18.72 28.35
C PHE A 5 -29.95 -19.19 27.46
N VAL A 6 -30.14 -19.15 26.16
CA VAL A 6 -29.06 -19.24 25.21
C VAL A 6 -28.29 -17.93 25.33
N ILE A 7 -27.19 -17.95 26.08
CA ILE A 7 -26.24 -16.87 26.09
C ILE A 7 -25.52 -16.92 24.73
N PHE A 8 -25.99 -16.11 23.78
CA PHE A 8 -25.19 -15.75 22.60
C PHE A 8 -24.03 -14.92 23.12
N GLU A 9 -22.87 -15.54 23.34
CA GLU A 9 -21.63 -14.81 23.40
C GLU A 9 -21.45 -14.11 22.02
N LEU A 10 -21.77 -12.83 21.99
CA LEU A 10 -21.50 -12.00 20.82
C LEU A 10 -19.99 -12.03 20.61
N LYS A 11 -19.54 -12.90 19.70
CA LYS A 11 -18.14 -12.98 19.29
C LYS A 11 -17.74 -11.57 18.83
N LYS A 12 -16.82 -10.93 19.57
CA LYS A 12 -16.37 -9.57 19.26
C LYS A 12 -15.92 -9.53 17.81
N MET A 13 -16.63 -8.79 16.97
CA MET A 13 -16.25 -8.60 15.56
C MET A 13 -14.91 -7.90 15.47
N LYS A 14 -14.06 -8.38 14.58
CA LYS A 14 -12.77 -7.77 14.24
C LYS A 14 -12.86 -7.24 12.82
N GLY A 15 -12.94 -5.90 12.68
CA GLY A 15 -12.98 -5.24 11.39
C GLY A 15 -11.55 -5.03 10.85
N VAL A 16 -10.99 -6.00 10.16
CA VAL A 16 -9.77 -5.81 9.36
C VAL A 16 -10.12 -5.24 8.00
N ILE A 17 -9.18 -4.52 7.39
CA ILE A 17 -9.38 -3.98 6.03
C ILE A 17 -9.55 -5.16 5.06
N HIS A 18 -10.68 -5.17 4.34
CA HIS A 18 -10.95 -6.17 3.31
C HIS A 18 -10.20 -5.81 2.01
N HIS A 19 -10.35 -4.58 1.53
CA HIS A 19 -9.63 -4.06 0.39
C HIS A 19 -9.56 -2.53 0.40
N ILE A 20 -8.65 -2.02 -0.42
CA ILE A 20 -8.55 -0.60 -0.77
C ILE A 20 -8.61 -0.52 -2.28
N GLU A 21 -9.43 0.39 -2.81
CA GLU A 21 -9.52 0.69 -4.23
C GLU A 21 -9.03 2.11 -4.48
N ILE A 22 -8.13 2.25 -5.44
CA ILE A 22 -7.40 3.48 -5.73
C ILE A 22 -7.58 3.82 -7.21
N TYR A 23 -8.09 5.01 -7.48
CA TYR A 23 -8.06 5.58 -8.83
C TYR A 23 -6.64 6.05 -9.17
N VAL A 24 -6.20 5.75 -10.39
CA VAL A 24 -4.87 6.11 -10.89
C VAL A 24 -4.99 6.85 -12.21
N SER A 25 -4.05 7.75 -12.49
CA SER A 25 -4.11 8.57 -13.69
C SER A 25 -3.72 7.81 -14.96
N ASP A 26 -2.83 6.83 -14.85
CA ASP A 26 -2.33 5.98 -15.92
C ASP A 26 -2.16 4.55 -15.41
N LEU A 27 -3.09 3.69 -15.79
CA LEU A 27 -3.14 2.32 -15.31
C LEU A 27 -1.94 1.49 -15.80
N GLU A 28 -1.42 1.73 -16.99
CA GLU A 28 -0.26 1.00 -17.53
C GLU A 28 1.00 1.29 -16.71
N ASN A 29 1.30 2.55 -16.45
CA ASN A 29 2.40 2.96 -15.58
C ASN A 29 2.22 2.44 -14.15
N THR A 30 1.00 2.45 -13.67
CA THR A 30 0.65 1.89 -12.34
C THR A 30 0.92 0.40 -12.27
N ILE A 31 0.52 -0.37 -13.29
CA ILE A 31 0.75 -1.81 -13.37
C ILE A 31 2.25 -2.11 -13.40
N GLU A 32 3.03 -1.39 -14.19
CA GLU A 32 4.49 -1.59 -14.26
C GLU A 32 5.15 -1.44 -12.89
N PHE A 33 4.83 -0.37 -12.17
CA PHE A 33 5.40 -0.07 -10.87
C PHE A 33 4.88 -1.03 -9.78
N TRP A 34 3.54 -1.12 -9.63
CA TRP A 34 2.93 -1.84 -8.53
C TRP A 34 3.00 -3.36 -8.66
N SER A 35 3.06 -3.91 -9.90
CA SER A 35 3.27 -5.35 -10.09
C SER A 35 4.63 -5.78 -9.58
N TRP A 36 5.67 -4.99 -9.81
CA TRP A 36 6.99 -5.26 -9.26
C TRP A 36 6.97 -5.16 -7.73
N LEU A 37 6.54 -4.04 -7.18
CA LEU A 37 6.58 -3.80 -5.73
C LEU A 37 5.75 -4.83 -4.95
N LEU A 38 4.51 -5.03 -5.36
CA LEU A 38 3.61 -5.93 -4.65
C LEU A 38 4.02 -7.40 -4.78
N LYS A 39 4.62 -7.81 -5.91
CA LYS A 39 5.20 -9.14 -6.05
C LYS A 39 6.34 -9.38 -5.05
N GLU A 40 7.25 -8.41 -4.90
CA GLU A 40 8.33 -8.50 -3.90
C GLU A 40 7.78 -8.54 -2.46
N LEU A 41 6.63 -7.89 -2.21
CA LEU A 41 5.92 -7.93 -0.93
C LEU A 41 5.04 -9.20 -0.75
N GLY A 42 5.05 -10.14 -1.69
CA GLY A 42 4.34 -11.41 -1.60
C GLY A 42 2.90 -11.39 -2.10
N TYR A 43 2.44 -10.30 -2.71
CA TYR A 43 1.12 -10.24 -3.34
C TYR A 43 1.11 -10.97 -4.69
N VAL A 44 -0.05 -11.49 -5.04
CA VAL A 44 -0.31 -12.10 -6.36
C VAL A 44 -1.44 -11.35 -7.06
N ILE A 45 -1.42 -11.33 -8.39
CA ILE A 45 -2.55 -10.80 -9.17
C ILE A 45 -3.77 -11.66 -8.86
N SER A 46 -4.85 -11.03 -8.43
CA SER A 46 -6.11 -11.69 -8.10
C SER A 46 -7.13 -11.60 -9.23
N GLN A 47 -7.30 -10.40 -9.78
CA GLN A 47 -8.19 -10.14 -10.89
C GLN A 47 -7.59 -9.09 -11.81
N GLN A 48 -7.88 -9.25 -13.10
CA GLN A 48 -7.61 -8.24 -14.12
C GLN A 48 -8.88 -8.06 -14.94
N PHE A 49 -9.31 -6.83 -15.10
CA PHE A 49 -10.55 -6.48 -15.78
C PHE A 49 -10.36 -5.22 -16.61
N ASP A 50 -11.35 -4.87 -17.42
CA ASP A 50 -11.29 -3.64 -18.23
C ASP A 50 -11.17 -2.40 -17.32
N GLY A 51 -10.07 -1.69 -17.45
CA GLY A 51 -9.78 -0.49 -16.66
C GLY A 51 -9.28 -0.72 -15.24
N GLY A 52 -8.93 -1.97 -14.83
CA GLY A 52 -8.43 -2.20 -13.48
C GLY A 52 -7.71 -3.53 -13.26
N ILE A 53 -7.00 -3.59 -12.13
CA ILE A 53 -6.26 -4.76 -11.67
C ILE A 53 -6.29 -4.84 -10.15
N SER A 54 -6.32 -6.05 -9.60
CA SER A 54 -6.20 -6.26 -8.16
C SER A 54 -5.08 -7.22 -7.78
N TYR A 55 -4.45 -6.95 -6.65
CA TYR A 55 -3.38 -7.76 -6.05
C TYR A 55 -3.79 -8.18 -4.66
N LYS A 56 -3.64 -9.45 -4.34
CA LYS A 56 -4.09 -10.05 -3.09
C LYS A 56 -2.93 -10.63 -2.29
N LEU A 57 -2.98 -10.42 -0.98
CA LEU A 57 -2.16 -11.11 0.01
C LEU A 57 -3.08 -11.57 1.15
N ASN A 58 -3.10 -12.87 1.43
CA ASN A 58 -4.03 -13.48 2.39
C ASN A 58 -5.49 -13.10 2.07
N ASP A 59 -6.18 -12.45 3.02
CA ASP A 59 -7.60 -12.08 2.90
C ASP A 59 -7.81 -10.62 2.47
N SER A 60 -6.73 -9.85 2.29
CA SER A 60 -6.81 -8.44 1.90
C SER A 60 -6.30 -8.23 0.48
N TYR A 61 -6.86 -7.26 -0.23
CA TYR A 61 -6.37 -6.91 -1.58
C TYR A 61 -6.39 -5.40 -1.82
N ILE A 62 -5.61 -5.01 -2.82
CA ILE A 62 -5.50 -3.64 -3.31
C ILE A 62 -5.94 -3.65 -4.77
N VAL A 63 -6.79 -2.71 -5.14
CA VAL A 63 -7.31 -2.54 -6.49
C VAL A 63 -6.83 -1.21 -7.05
N PHE A 64 -6.35 -1.22 -8.26
CA PHE A 64 -6.06 -0.01 -9.03
C PHE A 64 -7.00 0.08 -10.20
N VAL A 65 -7.62 1.25 -10.37
CA VAL A 65 -8.63 1.52 -11.40
C VAL A 65 -8.26 2.79 -12.15
N GLN A 66 -8.38 2.76 -13.47
CA GLN A 66 -8.17 3.94 -14.31
C GLN A 66 -9.17 5.04 -13.94
N THR A 67 -8.66 6.22 -13.64
CA THR A 67 -9.50 7.40 -13.38
C THR A 67 -10.33 7.76 -14.63
N GLU A 68 -11.60 8.05 -14.45
CA GLU A 68 -12.48 8.50 -15.51
C GLU A 68 -11.97 9.82 -16.13
N LYS A 69 -12.08 9.93 -17.44
CA LYS A 69 -11.47 11.01 -18.22
C LYS A 69 -11.82 12.42 -17.70
N GLU A 70 -13.05 12.61 -17.24
CA GLU A 70 -13.55 13.90 -16.75
C GLU A 70 -12.90 14.35 -15.43
N PHE A 71 -12.35 13.39 -14.64
CA PHE A 71 -11.70 13.67 -13.34
C PHE A 71 -10.17 13.67 -13.40
N LEU A 72 -9.56 13.35 -14.54
CA LEU A 72 -8.09 13.28 -14.66
C LEU A 72 -7.39 14.60 -14.32
N ASN A 73 -8.00 15.73 -14.66
CA ASN A 73 -7.42 17.06 -14.44
C ASN A 73 -7.38 17.47 -12.96
N ASP A 74 -8.20 16.85 -12.10
CA ASP A 74 -8.24 17.18 -10.67
C ASP A 74 -6.97 16.71 -9.95
N GLY A 75 -6.37 15.62 -10.42
CA GLY A 75 -5.12 15.05 -9.95
C GLY A 75 -5.15 14.66 -8.47
N TYR A 76 -4.17 13.87 -8.08
CA TYR A 76 -3.94 13.49 -6.69
C TYR A 76 -2.89 14.40 -6.04
N HIS A 77 -3.06 14.67 -4.73
CA HIS A 77 -2.03 15.28 -3.92
C HIS A 77 -2.17 14.84 -2.46
N ARG A 78 -1.13 14.20 -1.89
CA ARG A 78 -1.13 13.62 -0.53
C ARG A 78 -1.37 14.62 0.62
N LYS A 79 -1.27 15.93 0.36
CA LYS A 79 -1.57 16.98 1.34
C LYS A 79 -3.00 17.50 1.26
N ARG A 80 -3.82 16.98 0.33
CA ARG A 80 -5.25 17.25 0.29
C ARG A 80 -5.99 16.27 1.19
N THR A 81 -7.25 16.57 1.49
CA THR A 81 -8.12 15.63 2.21
C THR A 81 -8.21 14.31 1.46
N GLY A 82 -7.94 13.20 2.15
CA GLY A 82 -7.92 11.86 1.58
C GLY A 82 -6.69 11.07 2.01
N LEU A 83 -6.20 10.20 1.13
CA LEU A 83 -5.05 9.34 1.42
C LEU A 83 -3.77 10.18 1.57
N ASN A 84 -3.10 10.06 2.71
CA ASN A 84 -1.77 10.62 2.90
C ASN A 84 -0.70 9.67 2.36
N HIS A 85 -0.71 8.39 2.76
CA HIS A 85 0.21 7.36 2.26
C HIS A 85 -0.30 5.95 2.53
N LEU A 86 0.33 4.99 1.85
CA LEU A 86 0.21 3.56 2.11
C LEU A 86 1.49 3.07 2.76
N ALA A 87 1.38 2.32 3.85
CA ALA A 87 2.52 1.73 4.55
C ALA A 87 2.40 0.19 4.54
N PHE A 88 3.51 -0.48 4.23
CA PHE A 88 3.61 -1.94 4.21
C PHE A 88 4.70 -2.40 5.16
N HIS A 89 4.47 -3.50 5.84
CA HIS A 89 5.49 -4.18 6.60
C HIS A 89 6.50 -4.87 5.67
N VAL A 90 7.78 -4.73 6.01
CA VAL A 90 8.84 -5.66 5.63
C VAL A 90 9.40 -6.29 6.90
N ASN A 91 10.14 -7.41 6.79
CA ASN A 91 10.54 -8.13 7.99
C ASN A 91 11.71 -7.46 8.69
N THR A 92 12.71 -6.98 7.95
CA THR A 92 13.97 -6.55 8.49
C THR A 92 14.47 -5.21 7.94
N LYS A 93 15.41 -4.59 8.65
CA LYS A 93 16.14 -3.40 8.18
C LYS A 93 16.93 -3.67 6.90
N VAL A 94 17.44 -4.88 6.73
CA VAL A 94 18.16 -5.29 5.50
C VAL A 94 17.24 -5.26 4.30
N GLU A 95 15.97 -5.63 4.47
CA GLU A 95 14.97 -5.52 3.40
C GLU A 95 14.66 -4.05 3.06
N VAL A 96 14.57 -3.15 4.05
CA VAL A 96 14.43 -1.71 3.80
C VAL A 96 15.60 -1.18 2.95
N ASP A 97 16.83 -1.56 3.28
CA ASP A 97 18.02 -1.15 2.52
C ASP A 97 18.00 -1.72 1.09
N TRP A 98 17.63 -2.98 0.93
CA TRP A 98 17.51 -3.62 -0.37
C TRP A 98 16.45 -2.92 -1.25
N PHE A 99 15.26 -2.68 -0.72
CA PHE A 99 14.21 -1.94 -1.44
C PHE A 99 14.66 -0.53 -1.81
N THR A 100 15.38 0.15 -0.92
CA THR A 100 15.91 1.49 -1.18
C THR A 100 16.82 1.50 -2.40
N GLU A 101 17.73 0.53 -2.51
CA GLU A 101 18.63 0.42 -3.66
C GLU A 101 17.89 0.03 -4.96
N GLU A 102 16.91 -0.88 -4.89
CA GLU A 102 16.10 -1.24 -6.05
C GLU A 102 15.23 -0.06 -6.55
N LEU A 103 14.66 0.72 -5.63
CA LEU A 103 13.91 1.93 -5.97
C LEU A 103 14.80 2.97 -6.66
N LYS A 104 16.03 3.18 -6.18
CA LYS A 104 17.01 4.08 -6.82
C LYS A 104 17.37 3.62 -8.22
N LYS A 105 17.62 2.32 -8.43
CA LYS A 105 17.90 1.76 -9.77
C LYS A 105 16.76 1.98 -10.76
N LYS A 106 15.53 2.04 -10.26
CA LYS A 106 14.31 2.32 -11.04
C LYS A 106 14.01 3.82 -11.19
N ASN A 107 14.90 4.70 -10.72
CA ASN A 107 14.70 6.14 -10.69
C ASN A 107 13.41 6.59 -9.99
N VAL A 108 12.98 5.85 -8.97
CA VAL A 108 11.85 6.23 -8.13
C VAL A 108 12.26 7.36 -7.20
N ASN A 109 11.37 8.33 -7.01
CA ASN A 109 11.61 9.46 -6.12
C ASN A 109 11.55 9.03 -4.66
N ILE A 110 12.72 8.95 -4.00
CA ILE A 110 12.85 8.69 -2.57
C ILE A 110 12.57 9.98 -1.80
N LEU A 111 11.74 9.89 -0.80
CA LEU A 111 11.41 11.01 0.08
C LEU A 111 12.27 10.97 1.35
N TYR A 112 12.57 12.16 1.89
CA TYR A 112 13.30 12.31 3.17
C TYR A 112 14.68 11.64 3.18
N GLU A 113 15.42 11.69 2.07
CA GLU A 113 16.74 11.06 1.95
C GLU A 113 17.72 11.51 3.03
N ASP A 114 17.65 12.78 3.44
CA ASP A 114 18.47 13.36 4.51
C ASP A 114 18.25 12.72 5.88
N LYS A 115 17.10 12.07 6.07
CA LYS A 115 16.71 11.39 7.33
C LYS A 115 16.60 9.88 7.20
N HIS A 116 16.77 9.35 5.97
CA HIS A 116 16.72 7.91 5.73
C HIS A 116 17.80 7.17 6.54
N PRO A 117 17.50 5.99 7.14
CA PRO A 117 16.22 5.28 7.15
C PRO A 117 15.31 5.64 8.34
N HIS A 118 15.58 6.72 9.06
CA HIS A 118 14.90 7.09 10.30
C HIS A 118 13.99 8.32 10.19
N ALA A 119 13.43 8.57 9.00
CA ALA A 119 12.53 9.70 8.78
C ALA A 119 11.24 9.64 9.64
N GLY A 120 10.81 8.44 10.04
CA GLY A 120 9.68 8.22 10.94
C GLY A 120 10.02 8.31 12.43
N GLY A 121 11.31 8.39 12.81
CA GLY A 121 11.77 8.44 14.19
C GLY A 121 13.02 7.59 14.43
N LYS A 122 13.67 7.80 15.58
CA LYS A 122 14.98 7.18 15.91
C LYS A 122 15.00 5.65 15.81
N ASP A 123 13.93 5.00 16.26
CA ASP A 123 13.80 3.55 16.30
C ASP A 123 12.87 3.01 15.20
N TYR A 124 12.59 3.84 14.18
CA TYR A 124 11.68 3.55 13.09
C TYR A 124 12.46 3.47 11.78
N CYS A 125 12.73 2.26 11.31
CA CYS A 125 13.47 2.04 10.07
C CYS A 125 12.51 1.85 8.90
N ALA A 126 12.50 2.78 7.97
CA ALA A 126 11.62 2.76 6.82
C ALA A 126 12.22 3.48 5.61
N VAL A 127 11.73 3.16 4.42
CA VAL A 127 11.92 3.94 3.20
C VAL A 127 10.59 4.53 2.75
N PHE A 128 10.61 5.80 2.41
CA PHE A 128 9.47 6.55 1.87
C PHE A 128 9.75 6.95 0.43
N PHE A 129 8.80 6.74 -0.45
CA PHE A 129 8.95 7.04 -1.88
C PHE A 129 7.60 7.38 -2.51
N GLU A 130 7.63 7.78 -3.77
CA GLU A 130 6.44 8.11 -4.54
C GLU A 130 6.20 7.05 -5.64
N ASP A 131 4.93 6.68 -5.82
CA ASP A 131 4.48 5.91 -6.98
C ASP A 131 4.34 6.83 -8.22
N PRO A 132 3.93 6.32 -9.41
CA PRO A 132 3.77 7.14 -10.61
C PRO A 132 2.80 8.31 -10.47
N ASP A 133 1.78 8.21 -9.61
CA ASP A 133 0.83 9.29 -9.31
C ASP A 133 1.28 10.17 -8.12
N ARG A 134 2.50 9.97 -7.62
CA ARG A 134 3.03 10.65 -6.44
C ARG A 134 2.31 10.30 -5.15
N ILE A 135 1.63 9.15 -5.11
CA ILE A 135 1.15 8.57 -3.86
C ILE A 135 2.38 8.20 -3.02
N LYS A 136 2.44 8.72 -1.80
CA LYS A 136 3.51 8.34 -0.88
C LYS A 136 3.33 6.91 -0.43
N VAL A 137 4.39 6.13 -0.53
CA VAL A 137 4.47 4.74 -0.10
C VAL A 137 5.56 4.62 0.94
N GLU A 138 5.35 3.76 1.90
CA GLU A 138 6.28 3.46 2.98
C GLU A 138 6.49 1.96 3.11
N LEU A 139 7.74 1.54 3.23
CA LEU A 139 8.09 0.18 3.65
C LEU A 139 8.80 0.26 4.99
N VAL A 140 8.21 -0.34 6.01
CA VAL A 140 8.69 -0.26 7.40
C VAL A 140 9.10 -1.62 7.93
N ALA A 141 10.29 -1.70 8.52
CA ALA A 141 10.78 -2.92 9.15
C ALA A 141 9.96 -3.25 10.41
N SER A 142 9.50 -4.51 10.50
CA SER A 142 8.76 -5.01 11.66
C SER A 142 9.66 -5.35 12.85
N GLU A 143 10.94 -5.63 12.59
CA GLU A 143 11.96 -5.87 13.61
C GLU A 143 12.80 -4.61 13.82
N ASN A 144 12.92 -4.19 15.07
CA ASN A 144 13.79 -3.11 15.52
C ASN A 144 15.24 -3.59 15.71
#